data_d034597decc198247b5858ee56e910f1
#
_entry.id   d034597decc198247b5858ee56e910f1
#
_cell.length_a   1.000
_cell.length_b   1.000
_cell.length_c   1.000
_cell.angle_alpha   90.00
_cell.angle_beta   90.00
_cell.angle_gamma   90.00
#
_symmetry.space_group_name_H-M   'P 1'
#
loop_
_entity.id
_entity.type
_entity.pdbx_description
1 polymer ?
#
loop_
_entity_poly.entity_id
_entity_poly.type
_entity_poly.pdbx_seq_one_letter_code
_entity_poly.pdbx_strand_id
1 'polypeptide(L)'
;MVYDIEYEKMRSFSSTQIANLAKAFCNEVKKAGYYPMIYCNTDWYDNKLDWSKMTGYDVWLARYGDTILAPNKKNYKYTIWQATDGDGGGYLKSTKGLVSGIPSYSTVDIDFGYVDYTKIITPRWRAVTSYKASTKPDTSNGKTGWVTENGKKFYYVNGCLL
;
A
#
# COMPACT_ATOMS: atom_id res chain seq x y z
N MET A 1 4.93 6.47 2.48
CA MET A 1 5.88 5.34 2.33
C MET A 1 5.55 4.30 3.40
N VAL A 2 5.62 3.02 3.07
CA VAL A 2 5.22 1.94 3.96
C VAL A 2 6.45 1.14 4.38
N TYR A 3 6.54 0.83 5.68
CA TYR A 3 7.53 -0.09 6.24
C TYR A 3 6.88 -1.45 6.39
N ASP A 4 7.26 -2.38 5.52
CA ASP A 4 6.90 -3.79 5.65
C ASP A 4 7.77 -4.42 6.74
N ILE A 5 7.13 -4.85 7.82
CA ILE A 5 7.82 -5.32 9.03
C ILE A 5 7.88 -6.85 9.12
N GLU A 6 7.52 -7.57 8.06
CA GLU A 6 7.35 -9.02 8.08
C GLU A 6 8.61 -9.83 7.75
N TYR A 7 9.79 -9.20 7.80
CA TYR A 7 11.02 -9.91 7.48
C TYR A 7 11.33 -11.01 8.52
N GLU A 8 11.32 -12.25 8.09
CA GLU A 8 11.36 -13.43 8.96
C GLU A 8 12.57 -13.44 9.94
N LYS A 9 13.74 -12.96 9.49
CA LYS A 9 14.91 -12.87 10.39
C LYS A 9 14.71 -11.90 11.55
N MET A 10 13.76 -10.99 11.47
CA MET A 10 13.44 -10.08 12.57
C MET A 10 12.61 -10.77 13.68
N ARG A 11 12.13 -11.99 13.47
CA ARG A 11 11.39 -12.72 14.51
C ARG A 11 12.25 -13.01 15.74
N SER A 12 13.58 -13.04 15.61
CA SER A 12 14.51 -13.19 16.74
C SER A 12 14.65 -11.90 17.56
N PHE A 13 14.23 -10.77 17.04
CA PHE A 13 14.33 -9.49 17.76
C PHE A 13 13.23 -9.35 18.79
N SER A 14 13.55 -8.64 19.89
CA SER A 14 12.52 -8.23 20.84
C SER A 14 11.57 -7.21 20.22
N SER A 15 10.35 -7.15 20.75
CA SER A 15 9.36 -6.14 20.31
C SER A 15 9.87 -4.69 20.44
N THR A 16 10.74 -4.45 21.41
CA THR A 16 11.40 -3.14 21.57
C THR A 16 12.38 -2.85 20.43
N GLN A 17 13.18 -3.83 20.01
CA GLN A 17 14.10 -3.64 18.88
C GLN A 17 13.33 -3.40 17.59
N ILE A 18 12.27 -4.16 17.34
CA ILE A 18 11.41 -4.01 16.18
C ILE A 18 10.75 -2.61 16.18
N ALA A 19 10.21 -2.17 17.33
CA ALA A 19 9.63 -0.84 17.47
C ALA A 19 10.64 0.28 17.19
N ASN A 20 11.88 0.12 17.63
CA ASN A 20 12.94 1.10 17.37
C ASN A 20 13.30 1.20 15.89
N LEU A 21 13.36 0.06 15.19
CA LEU A 21 13.56 0.03 13.73
C LEU A 21 12.41 0.72 13.00
N ALA A 22 11.16 0.40 13.34
CA ALA A 22 10.00 1.03 12.76
C ALA A 22 10.00 2.55 12.97
N LYS A 23 10.30 3.00 14.20
CA LYS A 23 10.42 4.44 14.51
C LYS A 23 11.53 5.11 13.72
N ALA A 24 12.69 4.48 13.61
CA ALA A 24 13.81 5.04 12.85
C ALA A 24 13.41 5.26 11.39
N PHE A 25 12.81 4.26 10.75
CA PHE A 25 12.28 4.37 9.39
C PHE A 25 11.25 5.50 9.29
N CYS A 26 10.21 5.46 10.12
CA CYS A 26 9.12 6.41 10.06
C CYS A 26 9.59 7.86 10.31
N ASN A 27 10.57 8.05 11.19
CA ASN A 27 11.13 9.37 11.45
C ASN A 27 11.90 9.91 10.25
N GLU A 28 12.71 9.09 9.58
CA GLU A 28 13.41 9.51 8.36
C GLU A 28 12.43 9.82 7.23
N VAL A 29 11.37 9.02 7.07
CA VAL A 29 10.30 9.28 6.11
C VAL A 29 9.61 10.62 6.40
N LYS A 30 9.29 10.90 7.68
CA LYS A 30 8.71 12.18 8.08
C LYS A 30 9.66 13.36 7.84
N LYS A 31 10.96 13.24 8.17
CA LYS A 31 11.96 14.26 7.90
C LYS A 31 12.06 14.57 6.41
N ALA A 32 11.97 13.55 5.56
CA ALA A 32 11.93 13.71 4.11
C ALA A 32 10.60 14.32 3.61
N GLY A 33 9.63 14.54 4.51
CA GLY A 33 8.34 15.16 4.22
C GLY A 33 7.33 14.21 3.59
N TYR A 34 7.51 12.90 3.78
CA TYR A 34 6.54 11.89 3.35
C TYR A 34 5.71 11.37 4.53
N TYR A 35 4.58 10.76 4.22
CA TYR A 35 3.72 10.12 5.19
C TYR A 35 4.16 8.67 5.41
N PRO A 36 4.60 8.28 6.62
CA PRO A 36 4.97 6.90 6.91
C PRO A 36 3.75 6.08 7.34
N MET A 37 3.80 4.79 7.03
CA MET A 37 2.82 3.79 7.43
C MET A 37 3.54 2.47 7.74
N ILE A 38 2.97 1.64 8.56
CA ILE A 38 3.47 0.31 8.90
C ILE A 38 2.55 -0.73 8.25
N TYR A 39 3.14 -1.67 7.52
CA TYR A 39 2.44 -2.86 7.02
C TYR A 39 2.86 -4.08 7.83
N CYS A 40 1.86 -4.87 8.23
CA CYS A 40 2.07 -6.18 8.85
C CYS A 40 0.82 -7.05 8.74
N ASN A 41 1.00 -8.37 8.88
CA ASN A 41 -0.12 -9.28 9.08
C ASN A 41 -0.51 -9.39 10.56
N THR A 42 -1.60 -10.12 10.83
CA THR A 42 -2.13 -10.27 12.18
C THR A 42 -1.21 -11.03 13.13
N ASP A 43 -0.38 -11.96 12.64
CA ASP A 43 0.58 -12.66 13.49
C ASP A 43 1.66 -11.70 14.01
N TRP A 44 2.22 -10.87 13.13
CA TRP A 44 3.16 -9.83 13.56
C TRP A 44 2.48 -8.81 14.47
N TYR A 45 1.26 -8.38 14.13
CA TYR A 45 0.51 -7.43 14.94
C TYR A 45 0.31 -7.90 16.38
N ASP A 46 -0.12 -9.15 16.55
CA ASP A 46 -0.48 -9.72 17.86
C ASP A 46 0.75 -10.18 18.66
N ASN A 47 1.78 -10.73 18.00
CA ASN A 47 2.81 -11.51 18.66
C ASN A 47 4.20 -10.88 18.64
N LYS A 48 4.44 -9.88 17.79
CA LYS A 48 5.78 -9.30 17.59
C LYS A 48 5.87 -7.82 17.84
N LEU A 49 4.76 -7.09 17.66
CA LEU A 49 4.77 -5.64 17.72
C LEU A 49 4.28 -5.14 19.09
N ASP A 50 4.97 -4.16 19.62
CA ASP A 50 4.55 -3.44 20.83
C ASP A 50 3.94 -2.09 20.43
N TRP A 51 2.64 -2.09 20.27
CA TRP A 51 1.89 -0.92 19.83
C TRP A 51 1.92 0.24 20.82
N SER A 52 2.21 -0.02 22.10
CA SER A 52 2.40 1.04 23.10
C SER A 52 3.61 1.91 22.75
N LYS A 53 4.59 1.34 22.06
CA LYS A 53 5.81 2.02 21.62
C LYS A 53 5.73 2.60 20.21
N MET A 54 4.70 2.23 19.45
CA MET A 54 4.55 2.62 18.04
C MET A 54 3.29 3.47 17.80
N THR A 55 2.91 4.27 18.78
CA THR A 55 1.76 5.17 18.67
C THR A 55 1.98 6.24 17.61
N GLY A 56 0.90 6.62 16.91
CA GLY A 56 0.92 7.73 15.96
C GLY A 56 1.38 7.35 14.54
N TYR A 57 1.39 6.06 14.23
CA TYR A 57 1.55 5.56 12.86
C TYR A 57 0.28 4.87 12.41
N ASP A 58 -0.09 5.08 11.17
CA ASP A 58 -1.15 4.33 10.53
C ASP A 58 -0.68 2.93 10.16
N VAL A 59 -1.61 1.99 10.15
CA VAL A 59 -1.33 0.58 9.88
C VAL A 59 -2.09 0.13 8.65
N TRP A 60 -1.37 -0.53 7.77
CA TRP A 60 -1.91 -1.33 6.69
C TRP A 60 -1.84 -2.80 7.15
N LEU A 61 -2.98 -3.36 7.53
CA LEU A 61 -3.07 -4.68 8.12
C LEU A 61 -3.43 -5.72 7.06
N ALA A 62 -2.60 -6.74 6.90
CA ALA A 62 -2.94 -7.90 6.10
C ALA A 62 -3.64 -8.95 6.97
N ARG A 63 -4.83 -9.33 6.54
CA ARG A 63 -5.56 -10.45 7.10
C ARG A 63 -6.48 -11.05 6.06
N TYR A 64 -6.16 -12.26 5.68
CA TYR A 64 -6.97 -13.06 4.76
C TYR A 64 -7.88 -13.96 5.58
N GLY A 65 -9.13 -14.14 5.18
CA GLY A 65 -10.02 -14.97 5.97
C GLY A 65 -11.47 -14.98 5.49
N ASP A 66 -12.29 -15.79 6.16
CA ASP A 66 -13.64 -16.16 5.74
C ASP A 66 -14.69 -15.08 5.97
N THR A 67 -14.35 -14.03 6.69
CA THR A 67 -15.30 -12.98 7.02
C THR A 67 -14.70 -11.62 6.75
N ILE A 68 -15.54 -10.69 6.32
CA ILE A 68 -15.20 -9.28 6.31
C ILE A 68 -14.64 -8.93 7.68
N LEU A 69 -13.41 -8.46 7.69
CA LEU A 69 -12.84 -7.91 8.89
C LEU A 69 -13.49 -6.57 9.14
N ALA A 70 -14.55 -6.60 9.94
CA ALA A 70 -14.98 -5.35 10.51
C ALA A 70 -13.81 -4.78 11.31
N PRO A 71 -13.47 -3.48 11.17
CA PRO A 71 -12.34 -2.84 11.85
C PRO A 71 -12.24 -3.10 13.34
N ASN A 72 -13.29 -3.61 13.96
CA ASN A 72 -13.45 -3.68 15.41
C ASN A 72 -13.49 -5.10 15.99
N LYS A 73 -13.31 -6.16 15.20
CA LYS A 73 -13.54 -7.52 15.73
C LYS A 73 -12.49 -8.01 16.74
N LYS A 74 -11.30 -7.38 16.78
CA LYS A 74 -10.22 -7.71 17.74
C LYS A 74 -9.44 -6.50 18.24
N ASN A 75 -10.01 -5.34 18.29
CA ASN A 75 -9.30 -4.11 18.67
C ASN A 75 -8.07 -3.77 17.80
N TYR A 76 -7.98 -4.31 16.60
CA TYR A 76 -6.95 -3.89 15.66
C TYR A 76 -7.17 -2.43 15.27
N LYS A 77 -6.12 -1.65 15.37
CA LYS A 77 -6.10 -0.27 14.87
C LYS A 77 -5.42 -0.27 13.52
N TYR A 78 -6.17 -0.10 12.45
CA TYR A 78 -5.65 0.00 11.10
C TYR A 78 -6.47 0.97 10.25
N THR A 79 -5.87 1.46 9.21
CA THR A 79 -6.47 2.42 8.26
C THR A 79 -6.60 1.86 6.86
N ILE A 80 -5.84 0.81 6.55
CA ILE A 80 -5.99 0.00 5.34
C ILE A 80 -6.02 -1.47 5.74
N TRP A 81 -6.92 -2.23 5.14
CA TRP A 81 -7.01 -3.68 5.27
C TRP A 81 -6.72 -4.36 3.94
N GLN A 82 -5.64 -5.13 3.86
CA GLN A 82 -5.40 -6.05 2.77
C GLN A 82 -6.18 -7.32 3.03
N ALA A 83 -7.20 -7.55 2.22
CA ALA A 83 -8.19 -8.61 2.45
C ALA A 83 -7.83 -9.92 1.76
N THR A 84 -6.96 -9.89 0.77
CA THR A 84 -6.43 -11.06 0.07
C THR A 84 -5.11 -10.73 -0.62
N ASP A 85 -4.26 -11.75 -0.79
CA ASP A 85 -3.09 -11.77 -1.68
C ASP A 85 -3.47 -12.19 -3.12
N GLY A 86 -4.76 -12.37 -3.36
CA GLY A 86 -5.30 -12.67 -4.66
C GLY A 86 -5.43 -14.14 -5.02
N ASP A 87 -4.87 -15.08 -4.28
CA ASP A 87 -5.01 -16.51 -4.59
C ASP A 87 -6.44 -17.05 -4.34
N GLY A 88 -7.21 -16.31 -3.58
CA GLY A 88 -8.54 -16.71 -3.17
C GLY A 88 -8.48 -17.56 -1.90
N GLY A 89 -9.55 -17.53 -1.20
CA GLY A 89 -9.70 -18.17 0.12
C GLY A 89 -10.58 -17.29 0.99
N GLY A 90 -11.40 -17.90 1.77
CA GLY A 90 -12.30 -17.17 2.63
C GLY A 90 -13.36 -16.38 1.88
N TYR A 91 -13.54 -15.14 2.27
CA TYR A 91 -14.60 -14.26 1.75
C TYR A 91 -14.38 -13.83 0.30
N LEU A 92 -13.14 -13.59 -0.09
CA LEU A 92 -12.81 -13.11 -1.43
C LEU A 92 -12.40 -14.27 -2.34
N LYS A 93 -12.92 -14.23 -3.55
CA LYS A 93 -12.53 -15.16 -4.61
C LYS A 93 -11.16 -14.83 -5.14
N SER A 94 -10.56 -15.78 -5.86
CA SER A 94 -9.31 -15.52 -6.57
C SER A 94 -9.44 -14.32 -7.50
N THR A 95 -8.40 -13.50 -7.54
CA THR A 95 -8.30 -12.32 -8.40
C THR A 95 -7.61 -12.61 -9.73
N LYS A 96 -7.31 -13.89 -10.01
CA LYS A 96 -6.72 -14.30 -11.31
C LYS A 96 -7.58 -13.83 -12.47
N GLY A 97 -6.95 -13.11 -13.40
CA GLY A 97 -7.64 -12.56 -14.56
C GLY A 97 -8.64 -11.42 -14.30
N LEU A 98 -8.73 -10.93 -13.05
CA LEU A 98 -9.67 -9.87 -12.67
C LEU A 98 -9.31 -8.52 -13.30
N VAL A 99 -8.02 -8.24 -13.43
CA VAL A 99 -7.54 -6.94 -13.92
C VAL A 99 -7.07 -7.07 -15.36
N SER A 100 -7.70 -6.29 -16.24
CA SER A 100 -7.32 -6.26 -17.66
C SER A 100 -5.89 -5.71 -17.80
N GLY A 101 -5.08 -6.42 -18.60
CA GLY A 101 -3.67 -6.06 -18.82
C GLY A 101 -2.69 -6.76 -17.88
N ILE A 102 -3.18 -7.43 -16.85
CA ILE A 102 -2.38 -8.35 -16.03
C ILE A 102 -2.56 -9.78 -16.59
N PRO A 103 -1.48 -10.59 -16.67
CA PRO A 103 -1.61 -11.96 -17.11
C PRO A 103 -2.67 -12.72 -16.30
N SER A 104 -3.48 -13.53 -16.98
CA SER A 104 -4.62 -14.22 -16.34
C SER A 104 -4.24 -15.23 -15.25
N TYR A 105 -2.97 -15.62 -15.20
CA TYR A 105 -2.41 -16.48 -14.16
C TYR A 105 -1.89 -15.70 -12.94
N SER A 106 -1.77 -14.38 -13.04
CA SER A 106 -1.30 -13.53 -11.96
C SER A 106 -2.47 -13.06 -11.10
N THR A 107 -2.19 -12.91 -9.83
CA THR A 107 -3.12 -12.36 -8.84
C THR A 107 -2.84 -10.90 -8.58
N VAL A 108 -3.79 -10.23 -7.97
CA VAL A 108 -3.65 -8.88 -7.42
C VAL A 108 -4.26 -8.85 -6.03
N ASP A 109 -3.64 -8.10 -5.14
CA ASP A 109 -4.18 -7.87 -3.80
C ASP A 109 -5.47 -7.04 -3.88
N ILE A 110 -6.34 -7.20 -2.89
CA ILE A 110 -7.50 -6.33 -2.70
C ILE A 110 -7.38 -5.68 -1.34
N ASP A 111 -7.42 -4.36 -1.35
CA ASP A 111 -7.31 -3.52 -0.18
C ASP A 111 -8.55 -2.66 0.02
N PHE A 112 -8.95 -2.50 1.28
CA PHE A 112 -9.99 -1.59 1.71
C PHE A 112 -9.38 -0.45 2.53
N GLY A 113 -9.47 0.77 2.01
CA GLY A 113 -9.04 1.98 2.72
C GLY A 113 -10.19 2.58 3.54
N TYR A 114 -9.92 2.89 4.79
CA TYR A 114 -10.87 3.52 5.72
C TYR A 114 -10.57 5.00 5.97
N VAL A 115 -9.46 5.48 5.45
CA VAL A 115 -9.00 6.87 5.55
C VAL A 115 -8.78 7.43 4.15
N ASP A 116 -9.31 8.61 3.90
CA ASP A 116 -9.07 9.33 2.65
C ASP A 116 -7.70 10.06 2.72
N TYR A 117 -6.67 9.37 2.31
CA TYR A 117 -5.31 9.92 2.32
C TYR A 117 -5.11 11.07 1.35
N THR A 118 -6.00 11.28 0.39
CA THR A 118 -5.91 12.45 -0.52
C THR A 118 -6.10 13.76 0.22
N LYS A 119 -6.75 13.74 1.37
CA LYS A 119 -6.93 14.90 2.26
C LYS A 119 -5.79 15.12 3.25
N ILE A 120 -4.93 14.11 3.43
CA ILE A 120 -3.85 14.11 4.42
C ILE A 120 -2.50 14.29 3.74
N ILE A 121 -2.31 13.62 2.59
CA ILE A 121 -1.05 13.60 1.87
C ILE A 121 -1.15 14.54 0.68
N THR A 122 -0.36 15.61 0.71
CA THR A 122 -0.18 16.44 -0.48
C THR A 122 0.80 15.74 -1.43
N PRO A 123 0.37 15.36 -2.64
CA PRO A 123 1.26 14.76 -3.61
C PRO A 123 2.44 15.73 -3.89
N ARG A 124 3.64 15.30 -3.59
CA ARG A 124 4.84 16.03 -3.99
C ARG A 124 5.30 15.52 -5.34
N TRP A 125 4.81 16.13 -6.38
CA TRP A 125 5.38 15.95 -7.71
C TRP A 125 6.79 16.54 -7.68
N ARG A 126 7.79 15.73 -7.44
CA ARG A 126 9.14 16.11 -7.86
C ARG A 126 9.11 16.09 -9.38
N ALA A 127 9.22 17.25 -10.00
CA ALA A 127 9.69 17.26 -11.36
C ALA A 127 11.00 16.46 -11.36
N VAL A 128 10.95 15.26 -11.95
CA VAL A 128 12.16 14.47 -12.16
C VAL A 128 12.89 15.18 -13.26
N THR A 129 13.70 16.17 -12.89
CA THR A 129 14.46 17.03 -13.81
C THR A 129 15.49 16.24 -14.64
N SER A 130 15.65 14.94 -14.35
CA SER A 130 16.54 14.05 -15.08
C SER A 130 15.81 13.02 -15.97
N TYR A 131 14.50 12.93 -15.88
CA TYR A 131 13.75 12.13 -16.83
C TYR A 131 13.66 12.94 -18.12
N LYS A 132 14.52 12.65 -19.10
CA LYS A 132 14.25 13.07 -20.48
C LYS A 132 12.95 12.39 -20.86
N ALA A 133 11.85 13.09 -20.68
CA ALA A 133 10.57 12.67 -21.24
C ALA A 133 10.87 12.31 -22.69
N SER A 134 10.50 11.11 -23.10
CA SER A 134 10.44 10.79 -24.51
C SER A 134 9.72 11.95 -25.17
N THR A 135 10.30 12.51 -26.22
CA THR A 135 9.82 13.70 -26.94
C THR A 135 8.47 13.47 -27.64
N LYS A 136 7.68 12.52 -27.21
CA LYS A 136 6.29 12.41 -27.62
C LYS A 136 5.48 13.49 -26.92
N PRO A 137 4.79 14.33 -27.69
CA PRO A 137 3.88 15.31 -27.10
C PRO A 137 2.89 14.58 -26.21
N ASP A 138 2.70 15.06 -24.98
CA ASP A 138 1.60 14.61 -24.13
C ASP A 138 0.28 14.97 -24.80
N THR A 139 -0.33 13.99 -25.45
CA THR A 139 -1.62 14.17 -26.12
C THR A 139 -2.80 14.00 -25.19
N SER A 140 -2.55 13.68 -23.91
CA SER A 140 -3.62 13.45 -22.93
C SER A 140 -4.35 14.73 -22.51
N ASN A 141 -3.74 15.90 -22.77
CA ASN A 141 -4.34 17.22 -22.56
C ASN A 141 -5.08 17.37 -21.22
N GLY A 142 -4.45 16.88 -20.14
CA GLY A 142 -5.01 16.90 -18.80
C GLY A 142 -6.11 15.86 -18.54
N LYS A 143 -6.32 14.89 -19.41
CA LYS A 143 -7.33 13.85 -19.25
C LYS A 143 -6.97 12.92 -18.08
N THR A 144 -8.01 12.48 -17.37
CA THR A 144 -7.93 11.39 -16.41
C THR A 144 -8.72 10.21 -16.96
N GLY A 145 -8.11 9.02 -16.94
CA GLY A 145 -8.75 7.79 -17.41
C GLY A 145 -7.91 7.01 -18.42
N TRP A 146 -8.54 5.97 -19.00
CA TRP A 146 -7.90 5.12 -20.00
C TRP A 146 -7.81 5.82 -21.36
N VAL A 147 -6.61 5.86 -21.91
CA VAL A 147 -6.32 6.34 -23.25
C VAL A 147 -5.74 5.22 -24.09
N THR A 148 -6.21 5.05 -25.31
CA THR A 148 -5.65 4.06 -26.24
C THR A 148 -4.67 4.73 -27.20
N GLU A 149 -3.42 4.33 -27.17
CA GLU A 149 -2.36 4.82 -28.04
C GLU A 149 -1.67 3.64 -28.72
N ASN A 150 -1.57 3.67 -30.05
CA ASN A 150 -0.95 2.59 -30.84
C ASN A 150 -1.50 1.18 -30.49
N GLY A 151 -2.81 1.07 -30.25
CA GLY A 151 -3.47 -0.19 -29.91
C GLY A 151 -3.22 -0.68 -28.48
N LYS A 152 -2.49 0.08 -27.64
CA LYS A 152 -2.27 -0.21 -26.23
C LYS A 152 -3.06 0.76 -25.37
N LYS A 153 -3.59 0.29 -24.23
CA LYS A 153 -4.30 1.10 -23.25
C LYS A 153 -3.35 1.58 -22.15
N PHE A 154 -3.39 2.87 -21.88
CA PHE A 154 -2.65 3.53 -20.81
C PHE A 154 -3.63 4.27 -19.92
N TYR A 155 -3.34 4.31 -18.62
CA TYR A 155 -4.15 5.08 -17.67
C TYR A 155 -3.43 6.38 -17.31
N TYR A 156 -4.12 7.50 -17.49
CA TYR A 156 -3.61 8.82 -17.16
C TYR A 156 -4.37 9.42 -15.98
N VAL A 157 -3.67 10.19 -15.17
CA VAL A 157 -4.26 11.05 -14.15
C VAL A 157 -3.72 12.46 -14.36
N ASN A 158 -4.63 13.40 -14.67
CA ASN A 158 -4.27 14.79 -14.97
C ASN A 158 -3.16 14.93 -16.02
N GLY A 159 -3.19 14.10 -17.04
CA GLY A 159 -2.20 14.10 -18.11
C GLY A 159 -0.92 13.32 -17.82
N CYS A 160 -0.75 12.76 -16.64
CA CYS A 160 0.40 11.95 -16.27
C CYS A 160 0.08 10.46 -16.45
N LEU A 161 0.94 9.72 -17.16
CA LEU A 161 0.87 8.26 -17.30
C LEU A 161 1.19 7.63 -15.94
N LEU A 162 0.34 6.69 -15.50
CA LEU A 162 0.58 5.81 -14.35
C LEU A 162 1.23 4.50 -14.78
#